data_ab65a65f8f91d9204dddcf1b604cf09f
#
_entry.id   ab65a65f8f91d9204dddcf1b604cf09f
#
_cell.length_a   1.000
_cell.length_b   1.000
_cell.length_c   1.000
_cell.angle_alpha   90.00
_cell.angle_beta   90.00
_cell.angle_gamma   90.00
#
_symmetry.space_group_name_H-M   'P 1'
#
loop_
_entity.id
_entity.type
_entity.pdbx_description
1 polymer ?
#
loop_
_entity_poly.entity_id
_entity_poly.type
_entity_poly.pdbx_seq_one_letter_code
_entity_poly.pdbx_strand_id
1 'polypeptide(L)'
;MTCPVLELAEELIRRESVTPNDAGCLTVIGTRLERLGFQLERIDRQGVSNLWATFGQQGPMLCFAGHTDVVPTGDLKEWSSDPFIPTVTQDGYLRGRGAADMKSSLAAMVVACEEFLEQRPNPAGRISFLLTSDEEGPATDGTVAVVEELEKRQAAASEPAIDYCIVGEPSSKDTLGDVVRVGRRGSLNAFITVHGTQGHVAYPELVDNPIHGASRLIADLVGTDWDDEPNDYFPPTSFQVSNINAGTGATNVVPGTTAFRCNWRFSTSTTAERIEAMVEQLIDTLGMEASIEWNLSGEPFLTTHGTLTSATAKVIKAQTGIETDLSTGGGTSDGRFIAKLGCELIELGPINRSIHKIDEEVKIDDLLRLKDLYKGLMTKLIG
;
A
#
# COMPACT_ATOMS: atom_id res chain seq x y z
N MET A 1 -8.71 -31.21 14.20
CA MET A 1 -9.63 -30.04 14.29
C MET A 1 -9.37 -29.20 13.07
N THR A 2 -10.40 -28.86 12.34
CA THR A 2 -10.31 -27.96 11.19
C THR A 2 -9.90 -26.56 11.69
N CYS A 3 -9.05 -25.88 10.92
CA CYS A 3 -8.61 -24.52 11.23
C CYS A 3 -9.24 -23.56 10.22
N PRO A 4 -10.38 -22.91 10.52
CA PRO A 4 -11.14 -22.15 9.53
C PRO A 4 -10.33 -21.04 8.86
N VAL A 5 -9.40 -20.40 9.57
CA VAL A 5 -8.57 -19.34 9.00
C VAL A 5 -7.53 -19.90 8.02
N LEU A 6 -6.94 -21.07 8.32
CA LEU A 6 -6.02 -21.74 7.41
C LEU A 6 -6.75 -22.25 6.15
N GLU A 7 -7.92 -22.86 6.33
CA GLU A 7 -8.75 -23.35 5.21
C GLU A 7 -9.14 -22.22 4.26
N LEU A 8 -9.54 -21.05 4.79
CA LEU A 8 -9.87 -19.92 3.96
C LEU A 8 -8.62 -19.32 3.27
N ALA A 9 -7.50 -19.21 3.98
CA ALA A 9 -6.25 -18.74 3.38
C ALA A 9 -5.81 -19.65 2.23
N GLU A 10 -5.85 -20.98 2.42
CA GLU A 10 -5.57 -21.95 1.37
C GLU A 10 -6.54 -21.82 0.19
N GLU A 11 -7.84 -21.63 0.44
CA GLU A 11 -8.84 -21.45 -0.60
C GLU A 11 -8.56 -20.20 -1.44
N LEU A 12 -8.14 -19.08 -0.80
CA LEU A 12 -7.78 -17.86 -1.49
C LEU A 12 -6.48 -18.01 -2.28
N ILE A 13 -5.47 -18.70 -1.73
CA ILE A 13 -4.19 -18.93 -2.43
C ILE A 13 -4.37 -19.76 -3.70
N ARG A 14 -5.27 -20.76 -3.70
CA ARG A 14 -5.57 -21.59 -4.89
C ARG A 14 -6.12 -20.79 -6.08
N ARG A 15 -6.49 -19.53 -5.88
CA ARG A 15 -7.00 -18.65 -6.92
C ARG A 15 -5.87 -17.84 -7.52
N GLU A 16 -5.60 -18.04 -8.81
CA GLU A 16 -4.55 -17.35 -9.56
C GLU A 16 -4.95 -15.88 -9.83
N SER A 17 -5.09 -15.12 -8.79
CA SER A 17 -5.51 -13.71 -8.85
C SER A 17 -4.35 -12.76 -9.12
N VAL A 18 -3.57 -13.04 -10.18
CA VAL A 18 -2.52 -12.10 -10.61
C VAL A 18 -3.17 -10.81 -11.08
N THR A 19 -2.66 -9.69 -10.53
CA THR A 19 -3.23 -8.34 -10.75
C THR A 19 -3.51 -8.06 -12.24
N PRO A 20 -4.64 -7.47 -12.59
CA PRO A 20 -5.78 -7.02 -11.77
C PRO A 20 -6.90 -8.06 -11.65
N ASN A 21 -6.62 -9.35 -11.85
CA ASN A 21 -7.61 -10.41 -11.86
C ASN A 21 -7.95 -10.88 -10.44
N ASP A 22 -9.23 -10.82 -10.05
CA ASP A 22 -9.73 -11.35 -8.75
C ASP A 22 -9.75 -12.88 -8.67
N ALA A 23 -9.88 -13.57 -9.79
CA ALA A 23 -10.04 -15.02 -9.88
C ALA A 23 -11.14 -15.61 -8.95
N GLY A 24 -12.12 -14.80 -8.55
CA GLY A 24 -13.25 -15.21 -7.70
C GLY A 24 -12.95 -15.16 -6.20
N CYS A 25 -11.85 -14.56 -5.74
CA CYS A 25 -11.56 -14.37 -4.32
C CYS A 25 -12.65 -13.57 -3.62
N LEU A 26 -13.10 -12.45 -4.22
CA LEU A 26 -14.19 -11.64 -3.66
C LEU A 26 -15.52 -12.39 -3.56
N THR A 27 -15.77 -13.35 -4.44
CA THR A 27 -16.96 -14.21 -4.35
C THR A 27 -16.90 -15.13 -3.15
N VAL A 28 -15.73 -15.72 -2.88
CA VAL A 28 -15.52 -16.58 -1.69
C VAL A 28 -15.75 -15.78 -0.41
N ILE A 29 -15.09 -14.63 -0.30
CA ILE A 29 -15.21 -13.75 0.86
C ILE A 29 -16.63 -13.22 1.00
N GLY A 30 -17.23 -12.71 -0.08
CA GLY A 30 -18.58 -12.17 -0.09
C GLY A 30 -19.63 -13.19 0.34
N THR A 31 -19.53 -14.43 -0.13
CA THR A 31 -20.44 -15.50 0.29
C THR A 31 -20.39 -15.77 1.81
N ARG A 32 -19.21 -15.69 2.43
CA ARG A 32 -19.06 -15.85 3.88
C ARG A 32 -19.65 -14.64 4.63
N LEU A 33 -19.39 -13.42 4.17
CA LEU A 33 -19.94 -12.20 4.75
C LEU A 33 -21.46 -12.13 4.62
N GLU A 34 -22.02 -12.52 3.48
CA GLU A 34 -23.48 -12.56 3.26
C GLU A 34 -24.18 -13.50 4.26
N ARG A 35 -23.58 -14.66 4.57
CA ARG A 35 -24.11 -15.60 5.59
C ARG A 35 -24.15 -14.99 6.99
N LEU A 36 -23.29 -13.99 7.29
CA LEU A 36 -23.31 -13.24 8.54
C LEU A 36 -24.31 -12.08 8.53
N GLY A 37 -24.96 -11.81 7.38
CA GLY A 37 -25.94 -10.73 7.23
C GLY A 37 -25.37 -9.42 6.70
N PHE A 38 -24.17 -9.42 6.14
CA PHE A 38 -23.63 -8.24 5.45
C PHE A 38 -24.43 -7.93 4.18
N GLN A 39 -24.58 -6.64 3.91
CA GLN A 39 -25.01 -6.12 2.61
C GLN A 39 -23.77 -5.99 1.73
N LEU A 40 -23.85 -6.60 0.54
CA LEU A 40 -22.73 -6.63 -0.40
C LEU A 40 -23.02 -5.73 -1.58
N GLU A 41 -22.05 -4.93 -1.99
CA GLU A 41 -22.11 -4.09 -3.17
C GLU A 41 -20.82 -4.22 -3.99
N ARG A 42 -20.98 -4.44 -5.31
CA ARG A 42 -19.86 -4.43 -6.26
C ARG A 42 -19.72 -3.02 -6.83
N ILE A 43 -18.50 -2.48 -6.73
CA ILE A 43 -18.12 -1.17 -7.28
C ILE A 43 -16.99 -1.39 -8.29
N ASP A 44 -17.23 -2.28 -9.24
CA ASP A 44 -16.25 -2.66 -10.26
C ASP A 44 -16.00 -1.52 -11.25
N ARG A 45 -14.74 -1.35 -11.69
CA ARG A 45 -14.35 -0.32 -12.64
C ARG A 45 -13.29 -0.86 -13.61
N GLN A 46 -13.46 -0.65 -14.92
CA GLN A 46 -12.50 -1.00 -15.97
C GLN A 46 -11.95 -2.44 -15.91
N GLY A 47 -12.75 -3.40 -15.47
CA GLY A 47 -12.36 -4.80 -15.33
C GLY A 47 -11.72 -5.16 -13.98
N VAL A 48 -11.46 -4.18 -13.14
CA VAL A 48 -11.05 -4.39 -11.74
C VAL A 48 -12.27 -4.70 -10.89
N SER A 49 -12.13 -5.67 -10.02
CA SER A 49 -13.19 -6.14 -9.13
C SER A 49 -13.05 -5.50 -7.74
N ASN A 50 -14.12 -4.84 -7.29
CA ASN A 50 -14.16 -4.20 -5.98
C ASN A 50 -15.40 -4.62 -5.19
N LEU A 51 -15.26 -4.82 -3.89
CA LEU A 51 -16.34 -5.17 -2.98
C LEU A 51 -16.41 -4.19 -1.82
N TRP A 52 -17.56 -3.56 -1.64
CA TRP A 52 -17.97 -2.86 -0.43
C TRP A 52 -19.00 -3.71 0.30
N ALA A 53 -18.72 -4.09 1.54
CA ALA A 53 -19.62 -4.90 2.35
C ALA A 53 -19.85 -4.23 3.70
N THR A 54 -21.10 -4.15 4.17
CA THR A 54 -21.47 -3.45 5.41
C THR A 54 -22.38 -4.29 6.30
N PHE A 55 -22.17 -4.17 7.63
CA PHE A 55 -22.99 -4.80 8.65
C PHE A 55 -23.25 -3.82 9.80
N GLY A 56 -24.47 -3.85 10.36
CA GLY A 56 -24.88 -2.99 11.48
C GLY A 56 -25.43 -1.64 10.99
N GLN A 57 -26.12 -0.91 11.89
CA GLN A 57 -26.82 0.33 11.53
C GLN A 57 -26.42 1.54 12.36
N GLN A 58 -25.78 1.34 13.50
CA GLN A 58 -25.50 2.40 14.46
C GLN A 58 -24.09 2.29 15.04
N GLY A 59 -23.63 3.36 15.69
CA GLY A 59 -22.32 3.41 16.33
C GLY A 59 -21.16 3.61 15.37
N PRO A 60 -19.92 3.56 15.87
CA PRO A 60 -18.72 3.75 15.05
C PRO A 60 -18.54 2.61 14.04
N MET A 61 -17.97 2.92 12.88
CA MET A 61 -17.69 1.96 11.82
C MET A 61 -16.22 1.54 11.81
N LEU A 62 -15.96 0.24 11.97
CA LEU A 62 -14.67 -0.37 11.75
C LEU A 62 -14.65 -0.99 10.35
N CYS A 63 -13.77 -0.51 9.49
CA CYS A 63 -13.50 -1.03 8.16
C CYS A 63 -12.27 -1.94 8.17
N PHE A 64 -12.39 -3.13 7.61
CA PHE A 64 -11.28 -3.95 7.17
C PHE A 64 -11.03 -3.70 5.69
N ALA A 65 -9.79 -3.37 5.32
CA ALA A 65 -9.42 -3.12 3.94
C ALA A 65 -8.26 -3.99 3.48
N GLY A 66 -8.26 -4.30 2.19
CA GLY A 66 -7.18 -5.08 1.58
C GLY A 66 -7.47 -5.51 0.15
N HIS A 67 -6.52 -6.26 -0.41
CA HIS A 67 -6.57 -6.69 -1.81
C HIS A 67 -6.55 -8.20 -1.95
N THR A 68 -7.15 -8.68 -3.05
CA THR A 68 -7.22 -10.09 -3.41
C THR A 68 -6.22 -10.46 -4.49
N ASP A 69 -5.76 -9.47 -5.25
CA ASP A 69 -4.76 -9.66 -6.27
C ASP A 69 -3.36 -9.88 -5.69
N VAL A 70 -2.47 -10.38 -6.52
CA VAL A 70 -1.09 -10.69 -6.16
C VAL A 70 -0.16 -10.32 -7.31
N VAL A 71 1.10 -10.01 -7.00
CA VAL A 71 2.13 -9.80 -8.03
C VAL A 71 2.38 -11.08 -8.85
N PRO A 72 2.91 -10.97 -10.07
CA PRO A 72 3.38 -12.13 -10.85
C PRO A 72 4.33 -13.03 -10.05
N THR A 73 4.26 -14.31 -10.32
CA THR A 73 5.04 -15.33 -9.56
C THR A 73 6.54 -15.31 -9.84
N GLY A 74 6.97 -14.71 -10.95
CA GLY A 74 8.32 -14.90 -11.47
C GLY A 74 8.50 -16.27 -12.15
N ASP A 75 9.73 -16.76 -12.21
CA ASP A 75 10.01 -18.07 -12.83
C ASP A 75 9.53 -19.22 -11.92
N LEU A 76 8.54 -19.96 -12.38
CA LEU A 76 7.96 -21.09 -11.66
C LEU A 76 8.96 -22.20 -11.31
N LYS A 77 10.09 -22.28 -12.02
CA LYS A 77 11.13 -23.28 -11.76
C LYS A 77 11.93 -22.98 -10.49
N GLU A 78 11.91 -21.73 -10.02
CA GLU A 78 12.58 -21.32 -8.80
C GLU A 78 11.75 -21.62 -7.53
N TRP A 79 10.43 -21.86 -7.69
CA TRP A 79 9.55 -22.18 -6.58
C TRP A 79 9.74 -23.64 -6.12
N SER A 80 9.79 -23.85 -4.80
CA SER A 80 9.86 -25.20 -4.20
C SER A 80 8.55 -25.99 -4.35
N SER A 81 7.43 -25.30 -4.58
CA SER A 81 6.11 -25.87 -4.90
C SER A 81 5.35 -24.87 -5.80
N ASP A 82 4.32 -25.33 -6.50
CA ASP A 82 3.48 -24.47 -7.30
C ASP A 82 2.93 -23.31 -6.43
N PRO A 83 3.11 -22.02 -6.82
CA PRO A 83 2.71 -20.86 -6.02
C PRO A 83 1.21 -20.78 -5.73
N PHE A 84 0.36 -21.45 -6.53
CA PHE A 84 -1.09 -21.48 -6.34
C PHE A 84 -1.61 -22.81 -5.79
N ILE A 85 -0.70 -23.71 -5.39
CA ILE A 85 -1.00 -24.91 -4.61
C ILE A 85 -0.50 -24.68 -3.18
N PRO A 86 -1.36 -24.18 -2.26
CA PRO A 86 -0.94 -23.85 -0.90
C PRO A 86 -0.32 -25.07 -0.23
N THR A 87 0.87 -24.91 0.29
CA THR A 87 1.66 -26.00 0.86
C THR A 87 1.99 -25.69 2.32
N VAL A 88 1.57 -26.56 3.23
CA VAL A 88 2.00 -26.50 4.64
C VAL A 88 3.35 -27.17 4.77
N THR A 89 4.36 -26.39 5.18
CA THR A 89 5.73 -26.88 5.34
C THR A 89 5.91 -27.61 6.69
N GLN A 90 6.99 -28.40 6.82
CA GLN A 90 7.24 -29.17 8.04
C GLN A 90 7.53 -28.30 9.26
N ASP A 91 8.03 -27.08 9.05
CA ASP A 91 8.33 -26.08 10.07
C ASP A 91 7.16 -25.11 10.35
N GLY A 92 5.96 -25.45 9.83
CA GLY A 92 4.70 -24.77 10.20
C GLY A 92 4.41 -23.48 9.45
N TYR A 93 4.88 -23.34 8.21
CA TYR A 93 4.51 -22.25 7.33
C TYR A 93 3.47 -22.67 6.30
N LEU A 94 2.59 -21.74 5.93
CA LEU A 94 1.74 -21.82 4.75
C LEU A 94 2.45 -21.11 3.61
N ARG A 95 2.83 -21.84 2.57
CA ARG A 95 3.55 -21.33 1.40
C ARG A 95 2.63 -21.19 0.21
N GLY A 96 2.76 -20.11 -0.54
CA GLY A 96 2.08 -19.81 -1.79
C GLY A 96 2.08 -18.32 -2.10
N ARG A 97 1.86 -17.92 -3.35
CA ARG A 97 1.78 -16.50 -3.73
C ARG A 97 0.55 -15.86 -3.08
N GLY A 98 0.75 -14.70 -2.42
CA GLY A 98 -0.25 -14.02 -1.62
C GLY A 98 -0.39 -14.56 -0.20
N ALA A 99 0.43 -15.52 0.23
CA ALA A 99 0.37 -16.05 1.58
C ALA A 99 0.67 -15.00 2.64
N ALA A 100 1.65 -14.13 2.41
CA ALA A 100 1.95 -13.00 3.28
C ALA A 100 1.27 -11.71 2.82
N ASP A 101 1.15 -11.51 1.49
CA ASP A 101 0.66 -10.28 0.87
C ASP A 101 -0.51 -10.55 -0.08
N MET A 102 -1.79 -10.41 0.35
CA MET A 102 -2.21 -10.33 1.76
C MET A 102 -3.41 -11.27 2.04
N LYS A 103 -3.52 -12.39 1.27
CA LYS A 103 -4.65 -13.33 1.36
C LYS A 103 -4.84 -13.94 2.76
N SER A 104 -3.74 -14.15 3.50
CA SER A 104 -3.82 -14.60 4.89
C SER A 104 -4.44 -13.58 5.81
N SER A 105 -4.16 -12.28 5.61
CA SER A 105 -4.82 -11.20 6.35
C SER A 105 -6.31 -11.18 6.08
N LEU A 106 -6.73 -11.31 4.81
CA LEU A 106 -8.14 -11.38 4.44
C LEU A 106 -8.84 -12.55 5.13
N ALA A 107 -8.21 -13.73 5.12
CA ALA A 107 -8.74 -14.90 5.83
C ALA A 107 -8.87 -14.64 7.33
N ALA A 108 -7.87 -14.02 7.95
CA ALA A 108 -7.89 -13.67 9.37
C ALA A 108 -9.00 -12.66 9.70
N MET A 109 -9.21 -11.63 8.88
CA MET A 109 -10.26 -10.63 9.05
C MET A 109 -11.65 -11.26 8.99
N VAL A 110 -11.91 -12.08 7.97
CA VAL A 110 -13.20 -12.73 7.78
C VAL A 110 -13.53 -13.67 8.94
N VAL A 111 -12.59 -14.54 9.33
CA VAL A 111 -12.82 -15.50 10.43
C VAL A 111 -12.90 -14.78 11.79
N ALA A 112 -12.11 -13.71 12.00
CA ALA A 112 -12.26 -12.87 13.19
C ALA A 112 -13.67 -12.27 13.30
N CYS A 113 -14.22 -11.82 12.15
CA CYS A 113 -15.57 -11.28 12.08
C CYS A 113 -16.63 -12.36 12.37
N GLU A 114 -16.48 -13.57 11.80
CA GLU A 114 -17.36 -14.71 12.09
C GLU A 114 -17.39 -15.03 13.58
N GLU A 115 -16.23 -15.22 14.21
CA GLU A 115 -16.13 -15.51 15.65
C GLU A 115 -16.64 -14.35 16.54
N PHE A 116 -16.42 -13.10 16.10
CA PHE A 116 -16.91 -11.93 16.83
C PHE A 116 -18.42 -11.85 16.81
N LEU A 117 -19.06 -12.01 15.64
CA LEU A 117 -20.51 -11.94 15.49
C LEU A 117 -21.23 -13.14 16.09
N GLU A 118 -20.61 -14.32 16.12
CA GLU A 118 -21.15 -15.49 16.87
C GLU A 118 -21.27 -15.17 18.36
N GLN A 119 -20.29 -14.46 18.94
CA GLN A 119 -20.30 -14.07 20.36
C GLN A 119 -21.13 -12.80 20.61
N ARG A 120 -21.24 -11.92 19.63
CA ARG A 120 -21.94 -10.63 19.70
C ARG A 120 -22.75 -10.37 18.42
N PRO A 121 -23.94 -10.97 18.30
CA PRO A 121 -24.77 -10.82 17.08
C PRO A 121 -25.24 -9.38 16.82
N ASN A 122 -25.27 -8.54 17.85
CA ASN A 122 -25.67 -7.13 17.79
C ASN A 122 -24.56 -6.28 18.42
N PRO A 123 -23.46 -6.02 17.69
CA PRO A 123 -22.39 -5.17 18.20
C PRO A 123 -22.86 -3.72 18.39
N ALA A 124 -22.13 -2.96 19.22
CA ALA A 124 -22.44 -1.55 19.45
C ALA A 124 -22.06 -0.66 18.25
N GLY A 125 -21.22 -1.12 17.35
CA GLY A 125 -20.81 -0.42 16.15
C GLY A 125 -21.10 -1.20 14.88
N ARG A 126 -20.60 -0.66 13.75
CA ARG A 126 -20.74 -1.19 12.40
C ARG A 126 -19.43 -1.83 11.94
N ILE A 127 -19.54 -2.78 11.03
CA ILE A 127 -18.40 -3.45 10.40
C ILE A 127 -18.50 -3.24 8.89
N SER A 128 -17.40 -2.90 8.24
CA SER A 128 -17.33 -2.89 6.78
C SER A 128 -16.07 -3.58 6.27
N PHE A 129 -16.14 -4.03 5.01
CA PHE A 129 -15.00 -4.52 4.24
C PHE A 129 -14.90 -3.72 2.95
N LEU A 130 -13.71 -3.22 2.65
CA LEU A 130 -13.33 -2.60 1.40
C LEU A 130 -12.24 -3.46 0.76
N LEU A 131 -12.59 -4.20 -0.28
CA LEU A 131 -11.69 -5.17 -0.91
C LEU A 131 -11.58 -4.89 -2.40
N THR A 132 -10.36 -5.00 -2.94
CA THR A 132 -10.04 -4.74 -4.35
C THR A 132 -9.19 -5.85 -4.97
N SER A 133 -9.12 -5.85 -6.30
CA SER A 133 -8.19 -6.67 -7.09
C SER A 133 -7.17 -5.84 -7.88
N ASP A 134 -6.84 -4.59 -7.46
CA ASP A 134 -5.89 -3.70 -8.15
C ASP A 134 -5.07 -2.87 -7.16
N GLU A 135 -4.45 -3.52 -6.16
CA GLU A 135 -3.45 -2.88 -5.29
C GLU A 135 -2.05 -3.06 -5.87
N GLU A 136 -1.74 -4.27 -6.33
CA GLU A 136 -0.44 -4.70 -6.83
C GLU A 136 -0.16 -4.28 -8.30
N GLY A 137 -1.11 -3.57 -8.88
CA GLY A 137 -1.07 -3.06 -10.23
C GLY A 137 -0.97 -1.53 -10.29
N PRO A 138 -1.63 -0.91 -11.28
CA PRO A 138 -1.68 0.56 -11.41
C PRO A 138 -2.42 1.26 -10.28
N ALA A 139 -3.30 0.56 -9.52
CA ALA A 139 -4.14 1.07 -8.44
C ALA A 139 -5.03 2.26 -8.84
N THR A 140 -5.51 2.26 -10.10
CA THR A 140 -6.32 3.36 -10.66
C THR A 140 -7.80 3.08 -10.62
N ASP A 141 -8.20 1.81 -10.58
CA ASP A 141 -9.58 1.36 -10.69
C ASP A 141 -10.02 0.47 -9.52
N GLY A 142 -9.13 0.28 -8.54
CA GLY A 142 -9.32 -0.48 -7.31
C GLY A 142 -9.93 0.35 -6.17
N THR A 143 -9.25 0.38 -5.04
CA THR A 143 -9.66 1.11 -3.83
C THR A 143 -10.01 2.56 -4.10
N VAL A 144 -9.32 3.24 -5.02
CA VAL A 144 -9.63 4.62 -5.41
C VAL A 144 -11.05 4.77 -5.95
N ALA A 145 -11.54 3.78 -6.73
CA ALA A 145 -12.92 3.81 -7.25
C ALA A 145 -13.98 3.72 -6.14
N VAL A 146 -13.72 2.87 -5.15
CA VAL A 146 -14.60 2.73 -3.98
C VAL A 146 -14.58 3.99 -3.14
N VAL A 147 -13.40 4.55 -2.86
CA VAL A 147 -13.25 5.79 -2.08
C VAL A 147 -13.96 6.96 -2.75
N GLU A 148 -13.80 7.17 -4.05
CA GLU A 148 -14.50 8.22 -4.80
C GLU A 148 -16.03 8.09 -4.70
N GLU A 149 -16.55 6.87 -4.70
CA GLU A 149 -17.98 6.62 -4.53
C GLU A 149 -18.44 6.88 -3.09
N LEU A 150 -17.66 6.44 -2.10
CA LEU A 150 -17.96 6.69 -0.69
C LEU A 150 -17.89 8.18 -0.35
N GLU A 151 -16.94 8.94 -0.87
CA GLU A 151 -16.85 10.40 -0.70
C GLU A 151 -18.13 11.09 -1.20
N LYS A 152 -18.63 10.72 -2.38
CA LYS A 152 -19.90 11.25 -2.93
C LYS A 152 -21.08 10.93 -2.03
N ARG A 153 -21.17 9.70 -1.53
CA ARG A 153 -22.26 9.25 -0.65
C ARG A 153 -22.21 9.92 0.72
N GLN A 154 -21.03 10.11 1.29
CA GLN A 154 -20.84 10.82 2.55
C GLN A 154 -21.20 12.30 2.40
N ALA A 155 -20.78 12.96 1.33
CA ALA A 155 -21.17 14.34 1.02
C ALA A 155 -22.70 14.50 0.85
N ALA A 156 -23.38 13.49 0.35
CA ALA A 156 -24.83 13.43 0.25
C ALA A 156 -25.54 12.97 1.54
N ALA A 157 -24.80 12.68 2.61
CA ALA A 157 -25.28 12.08 3.87
C ALA A 157 -26.08 10.77 3.66
N SER A 158 -25.78 10.02 2.61
CA SER A 158 -26.41 8.74 2.28
C SER A 158 -25.57 7.53 2.72
N GLU A 159 -24.32 7.75 3.10
CA GLU A 159 -23.42 6.74 3.65
C GLU A 159 -22.79 7.26 4.95
N PRO A 160 -22.72 6.46 6.01
CA PRO A 160 -22.03 6.85 7.23
C PRO A 160 -20.50 6.91 7.03
N ALA A 161 -19.83 7.78 7.77
CA ALA A 161 -18.38 7.85 7.78
C ALA A 161 -17.77 6.56 8.34
N ILE A 162 -16.58 6.21 7.86
CA ILE A 162 -15.70 5.22 8.47
C ILE A 162 -14.98 5.92 9.61
N ASP A 163 -15.04 5.35 10.83
CA ASP A 163 -14.33 5.90 11.99
C ASP A 163 -12.92 5.32 12.09
N TYR A 164 -12.80 4.01 11.87
CA TYR A 164 -11.56 3.23 11.99
C TYR A 164 -11.35 2.36 10.77
N CYS A 165 -10.13 2.30 10.26
CA CYS A 165 -9.76 1.40 9.18
C CYS A 165 -8.50 0.60 9.53
N ILE A 166 -8.56 -0.71 9.31
CA ILE A 166 -7.42 -1.62 9.44
C ILE A 166 -7.15 -2.22 8.06
N VAL A 167 -6.01 -1.84 7.47
CA VAL A 167 -5.51 -2.46 6.24
C VAL A 167 -4.65 -3.66 6.62
N GLY A 168 -4.88 -4.80 5.97
CA GLY A 168 -4.21 -6.06 6.32
C GLY A 168 -2.82 -6.26 5.73
N GLU A 169 -2.18 -5.20 5.32
CA GLU A 169 -0.83 -5.19 4.75
C GLU A 169 0.21 -5.82 5.68
N PRO A 170 1.21 -6.53 5.17
CA PRO A 170 2.27 -7.15 5.95
C PRO A 170 3.17 -6.10 6.61
N SER A 171 2.76 -5.64 7.79
CA SER A 171 3.40 -4.55 8.54
C SER A 171 4.47 -5.03 9.51
N SER A 172 4.35 -6.27 10.02
CA SER A 172 5.26 -6.82 11.03
C SER A 172 6.64 -7.11 10.44
N LYS A 173 7.69 -6.98 11.27
CA LYS A 173 9.08 -7.11 10.83
C LYS A 173 9.70 -8.46 11.22
N ASP A 174 9.87 -8.71 12.50
CA ASP A 174 10.54 -9.89 13.04
C ASP A 174 9.57 -10.80 13.80
N THR A 175 8.55 -10.20 14.42
CA THR A 175 7.50 -10.91 15.18
C THR A 175 6.16 -10.26 14.90
N LEU A 176 5.11 -11.07 14.80
CA LEU A 176 3.76 -10.55 14.54
C LEU A 176 3.36 -9.47 15.54
N GLY A 177 2.99 -8.29 15.02
CA GLY A 177 2.56 -7.14 15.80
C GLY A 177 3.69 -6.29 16.39
N ASP A 178 4.95 -6.59 16.10
CA ASP A 178 6.09 -5.76 16.56
C ASP A 178 6.10 -4.38 15.89
N VAL A 179 5.54 -4.25 14.70
CA VAL A 179 5.39 -2.98 13.97
C VAL A 179 3.97 -2.85 13.44
N VAL A 180 3.36 -1.71 13.70
CA VAL A 180 2.09 -1.26 13.12
C VAL A 180 2.36 0.00 12.30
N ARG A 181 1.86 0.06 11.07
CA ARG A 181 2.00 1.27 10.28
C ARG A 181 0.85 2.22 10.60
N VAL A 182 1.20 3.44 10.98
CA VAL A 182 0.23 4.50 11.31
C VAL A 182 0.24 5.63 10.29
N GLY A 183 1.02 5.48 9.23
CA GLY A 183 1.15 6.42 8.13
C GLY A 183 2.10 5.90 7.07
N ARG A 184 2.06 6.52 5.91
CA ARG A 184 2.96 6.24 4.79
C ARG A 184 3.45 7.53 4.18
N ARG A 185 4.69 7.54 3.71
CA ARG A 185 5.23 8.66 2.93
C ARG A 185 4.53 8.76 1.59
N GLY A 186 4.38 9.97 1.09
CA GLY A 186 4.01 10.22 -0.29
C GLY A 186 5.08 9.72 -1.26
N SER A 187 4.68 9.55 -2.51
CA SER A 187 5.56 9.12 -3.60
C SER A 187 5.26 9.94 -4.84
N LEU A 188 6.21 10.81 -5.21
CA LEU A 188 6.16 11.61 -6.42
C LEU A 188 7.26 11.15 -7.36
N ASN A 189 6.91 10.85 -8.61
CA ASN A 189 7.85 10.50 -9.66
C ASN A 189 7.96 11.64 -10.66
N ALA A 190 9.14 11.78 -11.27
CA ALA A 190 9.31 12.63 -12.44
C ALA A 190 10.15 11.94 -13.52
N PHE A 191 9.79 12.23 -14.77
CA PHE A 191 10.64 11.99 -15.94
C PHE A 191 11.09 13.34 -16.46
N ILE A 192 12.38 13.66 -16.28
CA ILE A 192 12.98 14.96 -16.62
C ILE A 192 13.85 14.78 -17.85
N THR A 193 13.59 15.57 -18.89
CA THR A 193 14.40 15.65 -20.10
C THR A 193 15.04 17.03 -20.18
N VAL A 194 16.36 17.08 -20.04
CA VAL A 194 17.15 18.29 -20.26
C VAL A 194 17.49 18.38 -21.75
N HIS A 195 17.18 19.52 -22.35
CA HIS A 195 17.41 19.81 -23.76
C HIS A 195 18.73 20.56 -23.94
N GLY A 196 19.41 20.31 -25.05
CA GLY A 196 20.65 20.93 -25.43
C GLY A 196 20.81 21.00 -26.93
N THR A 197 22.02 21.28 -27.39
CA THR A 197 22.35 21.35 -28.83
C THR A 197 23.37 20.29 -29.20
N GLN A 198 22.95 19.33 -30.02
CA GLN A 198 23.84 18.28 -30.52
C GLN A 198 24.92 18.83 -31.45
N GLY A 199 26.14 18.31 -31.33
CA GLY A 199 27.22 18.65 -32.23
C GLY A 199 28.52 17.91 -31.95
N HIS A 200 29.58 18.33 -32.64
CA HIS A 200 30.88 17.70 -32.50
C HIS A 200 31.62 18.22 -31.27
N VAL A 201 32.14 17.33 -30.41
CA VAL A 201 32.82 17.68 -29.13
C VAL A 201 34.02 18.63 -29.30
N ALA A 202 34.63 18.71 -30.49
CA ALA A 202 35.74 19.60 -30.75
C ALA A 202 35.32 21.09 -30.93
N TYR A 203 34.02 21.38 -31.00
CA TYR A 203 33.49 22.74 -31.21
C TYR A 203 32.52 23.09 -30.06
N PRO A 204 33.04 23.28 -28.83
CA PRO A 204 32.21 23.51 -27.64
C PRO A 204 31.34 24.77 -27.73
N GLU A 205 31.75 25.75 -28.58
CA GLU A 205 30.99 26.99 -28.80
C GLU A 205 29.72 26.82 -29.67
N LEU A 206 29.58 25.68 -30.34
CA LEU A 206 28.47 25.35 -31.24
C LEU A 206 27.49 24.33 -30.60
N VAL A 207 27.76 23.89 -29.39
CA VAL A 207 26.96 22.89 -28.70
C VAL A 207 26.50 23.38 -27.32
N ASP A 208 25.37 22.90 -26.88
CA ASP A 208 24.97 22.95 -25.47
C ASP A 208 24.85 21.49 -24.98
N ASN A 209 25.66 21.13 -23.98
CA ASN A 209 25.76 19.75 -23.53
C ASN A 209 24.74 19.45 -22.40
N PRO A 210 23.62 18.76 -22.71
CA PRO A 210 22.60 18.46 -21.74
C PRO A 210 23.05 17.46 -20.66
N ILE A 211 24.12 16.70 -20.87
CA ILE A 211 24.72 15.84 -19.83
C ILE A 211 25.32 16.72 -18.72
N HIS A 212 26.00 17.82 -19.08
CA HIS A 212 26.53 18.74 -18.09
C HIS A 212 25.42 19.46 -17.32
N GLY A 213 24.35 19.86 -18.01
CA GLY A 213 23.15 20.45 -17.39
C GLY A 213 22.49 19.50 -16.40
N ALA A 214 22.15 18.28 -16.86
CA ALA A 214 21.53 17.25 -16.03
C ALA A 214 22.40 16.88 -14.82
N SER A 215 23.72 16.82 -14.98
CA SER A 215 24.62 16.51 -13.86
C SER A 215 24.58 17.58 -12.77
N ARG A 216 24.49 18.88 -13.11
CA ARG A 216 24.34 19.96 -12.16
C ARG A 216 22.97 19.90 -11.47
N LEU A 217 21.89 19.77 -12.25
CA LEU A 217 20.55 19.65 -11.72
C LEU A 217 20.43 18.49 -10.72
N ILE A 218 20.95 17.30 -11.08
CA ILE A 218 20.93 16.13 -10.20
C ILE A 218 21.72 16.41 -8.89
N ALA A 219 22.87 17.07 -8.99
CA ALA A 219 23.66 17.43 -7.80
C ALA A 219 22.89 18.38 -6.87
N ASP A 220 22.22 19.38 -7.43
CA ASP A 220 21.41 20.33 -6.66
C ASP A 220 20.18 19.65 -6.05
N LEU A 221 19.47 18.78 -6.82
CA LEU A 221 18.33 18.00 -6.32
C LEU A 221 18.73 17.05 -5.16
N VAL A 222 19.90 16.42 -5.24
CA VAL A 222 20.44 15.57 -4.15
C VAL A 222 20.79 16.39 -2.91
N GLY A 223 21.22 17.64 -3.08
CA GLY A 223 21.61 18.53 -1.99
C GLY A 223 20.46 19.35 -1.39
N THR A 224 19.28 19.28 -1.97
CA THR A 224 18.12 20.08 -1.54
C THR A 224 17.50 19.52 -0.25
N ASP A 225 17.20 20.44 0.69
CA ASP A 225 16.34 20.14 1.83
C ASP A 225 14.87 20.34 1.40
N TRP A 226 14.13 19.25 1.39
CA TRP A 226 12.77 19.21 0.82
C TRP A 226 11.67 19.51 1.84
N ASP A 227 12.00 19.40 3.14
CA ASP A 227 11.02 19.57 4.23
C ASP A 227 11.10 20.98 4.80
N ASP A 228 9.95 21.59 5.11
CA ASP A 228 9.89 22.90 5.76
C ASP A 228 10.33 22.84 7.22
N GLU A 229 9.92 21.76 7.90
CA GLU A 229 10.15 21.53 9.32
C GLU A 229 10.48 20.07 9.57
N PRO A 230 11.27 19.74 10.61
CA PRO A 230 11.47 18.37 11.04
C PRO A 230 10.14 17.69 11.38
N ASN A 231 10.02 16.41 11.11
CA ASN A 231 8.83 15.62 11.37
C ASN A 231 9.14 14.51 12.39
N ASP A 232 8.40 14.49 13.50
CA ASP A 232 8.60 13.49 14.56
C ASP A 232 8.16 12.08 14.17
N TYR A 233 7.33 11.96 13.13
CA TYR A 233 6.71 10.70 12.70
C TYR A 233 7.34 10.11 11.43
N PHE A 234 7.95 10.95 10.61
CA PHE A 234 8.52 10.54 9.33
C PHE A 234 10.03 10.79 9.26
N PRO A 235 10.78 9.92 8.58
CA PRO A 235 12.11 10.29 8.16
C PRO A 235 12.06 11.47 7.19
N PRO A 236 13.16 12.24 7.06
CA PRO A 236 13.25 13.33 6.07
C PRO A 236 12.87 12.87 4.67
N THR A 237 12.30 13.78 3.90
CA THR A 237 11.99 13.57 2.48
C THR A 237 13.27 13.19 1.72
N SER A 238 13.20 12.13 0.95
CA SER A 238 14.35 11.60 0.21
C SER A 238 14.14 11.69 -1.29
N PHE A 239 15.21 11.99 -2.02
CA PHE A 239 15.27 12.03 -3.47
C PHE A 239 16.20 10.95 -4.01
N GLN A 240 15.78 10.26 -5.08
CA GLN A 240 16.60 9.26 -5.77
C GLN A 240 16.40 9.34 -7.28
N VAL A 241 17.53 9.23 -8.03
CA VAL A 241 17.50 9.00 -9.47
C VAL A 241 17.58 7.49 -9.73
N SER A 242 16.60 6.94 -10.43
CA SER A 242 16.51 5.51 -10.70
C SER A 242 17.05 5.12 -12.08
N ASN A 243 16.99 6.01 -13.05
CA ASN A 243 17.45 5.79 -14.42
C ASN A 243 17.99 7.08 -15.02
N ILE A 244 19.04 6.97 -15.85
CA ILE A 244 19.55 8.06 -16.67
C ILE A 244 19.96 7.54 -18.04
N ASN A 245 19.56 8.26 -19.09
CA ASN A 245 19.87 7.95 -20.48
C ASN A 245 20.39 9.19 -21.20
N ALA A 246 21.54 9.05 -21.84
CA ALA A 246 22.17 10.11 -22.62
C ALA A 246 23.12 9.52 -23.66
N GLY A 247 23.49 10.35 -24.65
CA GLY A 247 24.50 10.02 -25.63
C GLY A 247 23.97 9.23 -26.81
N THR A 248 24.77 9.25 -27.90
CA THR A 248 24.49 8.56 -29.16
C THR A 248 25.34 7.28 -29.32
N GLY A 249 26.21 6.99 -28.33
CA GLY A 249 27.21 5.91 -28.40
C GLY A 249 28.50 6.33 -29.12
N ALA A 250 28.55 7.48 -29.82
CA ALA A 250 29.73 7.99 -30.49
C ALA A 250 30.56 8.88 -29.55
N THR A 251 31.87 8.68 -29.49
CA THR A 251 32.79 9.38 -28.60
C THR A 251 33.00 10.85 -28.95
N ASN A 252 32.69 11.26 -30.18
CA ASN A 252 32.91 12.61 -30.71
C ASN A 252 31.61 13.40 -30.91
N VAL A 253 30.48 12.96 -30.35
CA VAL A 253 29.16 13.64 -30.47
C VAL A 253 28.65 14.01 -29.12
N VAL A 254 28.34 15.29 -28.89
CA VAL A 254 27.52 15.80 -27.81
C VAL A 254 26.06 15.47 -28.14
N PRO A 255 25.26 14.83 -27.26
CA PRO A 255 23.87 14.55 -27.55
C PRO A 255 22.98 15.82 -27.49
N GLY A 256 21.78 15.76 -28.06
CA GLY A 256 20.80 16.83 -28.00
C GLY A 256 19.91 16.79 -26.74
N THR A 257 19.85 15.64 -26.05
CA THR A 257 19.05 15.48 -24.84
C THR A 257 19.71 14.57 -23.82
N THR A 258 19.35 14.77 -22.56
CA THR A 258 19.64 13.83 -21.46
C THR A 258 18.36 13.66 -20.66
N ALA A 259 17.92 12.43 -20.48
CA ALA A 259 16.69 12.13 -19.77
C ALA A 259 16.98 11.25 -18.53
N PHE A 260 16.29 11.54 -17.42
CA PHE A 260 16.39 10.73 -16.21
C PHE A 260 15.04 10.58 -15.52
N ARG A 261 14.88 9.46 -14.79
CA ARG A 261 13.73 9.18 -13.93
C ARG A 261 14.17 9.33 -12.50
N CYS A 262 13.33 10.00 -11.71
CA CYS A 262 13.58 10.20 -10.29
C CYS A 262 12.31 10.06 -9.46
N ASN A 263 12.49 9.89 -8.16
CA ASN A 263 11.41 9.72 -7.20
C ASN A 263 11.72 10.46 -5.90
N TRP A 264 10.70 11.11 -5.35
CA TRP A 264 10.69 11.64 -3.99
C TRP A 264 9.80 10.75 -3.12
N ARG A 265 10.33 10.38 -1.94
CA ARG A 265 9.54 9.83 -0.84
C ARG A 265 9.41 10.92 0.20
N PHE A 266 8.23 11.55 0.27
CA PHE A 266 8.05 12.78 1.03
C PHE A 266 7.11 12.59 2.22
N SER A 267 7.35 13.42 3.26
CA SER A 267 6.60 13.43 4.51
C SER A 267 5.43 14.42 4.45
N THR A 268 4.68 14.52 5.53
CA THR A 268 3.65 15.54 5.71
C THR A 268 4.23 16.95 5.95
N SER A 269 5.56 17.11 6.00
CA SER A 269 6.26 18.40 6.13
C SER A 269 6.48 19.09 4.79
N THR A 270 6.11 18.47 3.68
CA THR A 270 6.14 19.07 2.33
C THR A 270 4.95 18.57 1.52
N THR A 271 4.75 19.10 0.32
CA THR A 271 3.70 18.66 -0.62
C THR A 271 4.28 18.37 -1.99
N ALA A 272 3.53 17.65 -2.83
CA ALA A 272 3.91 17.38 -4.21
C ALA A 272 4.11 18.68 -4.98
N GLU A 273 3.17 19.63 -4.87
CA GLU A 273 3.22 20.92 -5.56
C GLU A 273 4.43 21.75 -5.15
N ARG A 274 4.82 21.68 -3.85
CA ARG A 274 6.02 22.35 -3.38
C ARG A 274 7.28 21.75 -3.98
N ILE A 275 7.37 20.42 -4.03
CA ILE A 275 8.50 19.71 -4.66
C ILE A 275 8.59 20.11 -6.14
N GLU A 276 7.47 20.10 -6.86
CA GLU A 276 7.39 20.52 -8.26
C GLU A 276 7.91 21.94 -8.45
N ALA A 277 7.40 22.89 -7.67
CA ALA A 277 7.83 24.29 -7.74
C ALA A 277 9.32 24.47 -7.44
N MET A 278 9.87 23.73 -6.47
CA MET A 278 11.30 23.79 -6.14
C MET A 278 12.17 23.25 -7.29
N VAL A 279 11.75 22.17 -7.95
CA VAL A 279 12.45 21.60 -9.13
C VAL A 279 12.42 22.59 -10.29
N GLU A 280 11.28 23.18 -10.60
CA GLU A 280 11.13 24.18 -11.66
C GLU A 280 12.02 25.41 -11.37
N GLN A 281 12.05 25.88 -10.12
CA GLN A 281 12.93 27.00 -9.72
C GLN A 281 14.41 26.67 -9.87
N LEU A 282 14.85 25.43 -9.59
CA LEU A 282 16.23 25.00 -9.81
C LEU A 282 16.57 24.99 -11.29
N ILE A 283 15.71 24.49 -12.17
CA ILE A 283 15.88 24.50 -13.62
C ILE A 283 16.02 25.93 -14.15
N ASP A 284 15.14 26.82 -13.72
CA ASP A 284 15.18 28.24 -14.08
C ASP A 284 16.48 28.92 -13.61
N THR A 285 16.90 28.65 -12.36
CA THR A 285 18.13 29.20 -11.77
C THR A 285 19.39 28.77 -12.53
N LEU A 286 19.39 27.52 -13.01
CA LEU A 286 20.47 26.96 -13.83
C LEU A 286 20.41 27.44 -15.29
N GLY A 287 19.34 28.15 -15.69
CA GLY A 287 19.15 28.69 -17.04
C GLY A 287 19.06 27.59 -18.09
N MET A 288 18.47 26.43 -17.75
CA MET A 288 18.36 25.27 -18.63
C MET A 288 16.99 25.19 -19.27
N GLU A 289 16.93 24.61 -20.46
CA GLU A 289 15.69 24.15 -21.06
C GLU A 289 15.44 22.69 -20.66
N ALA A 290 14.30 22.42 -20.00
CA ALA A 290 13.90 21.06 -19.63
C ALA A 290 12.39 20.87 -19.75
N SER A 291 11.98 19.62 -20.00
CA SER A 291 10.58 19.21 -19.90
C SER A 291 10.44 18.18 -18.79
N ILE A 292 9.32 18.23 -18.07
CA ILE A 292 9.05 17.34 -16.93
C ILE A 292 7.68 16.70 -17.10
N GLU A 293 7.63 15.39 -16.91
CA GLU A 293 6.38 14.64 -16.77
C GLU A 293 6.28 14.17 -15.33
N TRP A 294 5.29 14.69 -14.59
CA TRP A 294 5.03 14.36 -13.19
C TRP A 294 4.05 13.20 -13.05
N ASN A 295 4.27 12.36 -12.05
CA ASN A 295 3.36 11.29 -11.67
C ASN A 295 3.33 11.13 -10.16
N LEU A 296 2.26 11.62 -9.52
CA LEU A 296 1.99 11.45 -8.09
C LEU A 296 1.35 10.07 -7.86
N SER A 297 2.13 9.13 -7.30
CA SER A 297 1.62 7.80 -6.95
C SER A 297 0.76 7.82 -5.68
N GLY A 298 0.98 8.77 -4.78
CA GLY A 298 0.16 8.95 -3.59
C GLY A 298 0.67 10.04 -2.66
N GLU A 299 -0.29 10.66 -1.96
CA GLU A 299 -0.03 11.62 -0.89
C GLU A 299 0.43 10.90 0.39
N PRO A 300 1.20 11.58 1.25
CA PRO A 300 1.48 11.05 2.57
C PRO A 300 0.22 11.07 3.43
N PHE A 301 0.09 10.12 4.33
CA PHE A 301 -0.94 10.16 5.37
C PHE A 301 -0.37 9.79 6.73
N LEU A 302 -1.01 10.24 7.79
CA LEU A 302 -0.63 9.96 9.17
C LEU A 302 -1.87 9.87 10.05
N THR A 303 -2.04 8.75 10.72
CA THR A 303 -2.93 8.61 11.86
C THR A 303 -2.13 8.93 13.13
N THR A 304 -2.39 10.06 13.72
CA THR A 304 -1.75 10.46 14.99
C THR A 304 -2.27 9.60 16.15
N HIS A 305 -1.81 9.89 17.38
CA HIS A 305 -2.33 9.21 18.57
C HIS A 305 -3.85 9.41 18.70
N GLY A 306 -4.59 8.31 18.64
CA GLY A 306 -6.05 8.27 18.66
C GLY A 306 -6.59 7.01 19.32
N THR A 307 -7.87 6.77 19.13
CA THR A 307 -8.58 5.60 19.69
C THR A 307 -8.06 4.31 19.08
N LEU A 308 -7.91 4.27 17.75
CA LEU A 308 -7.46 3.07 17.03
C LEU A 308 -6.02 2.70 17.38
N THR A 309 -5.09 3.65 17.33
CA THR A 309 -3.67 3.41 17.64
C THR A 309 -3.50 2.95 19.09
N SER A 310 -4.21 3.60 20.04
CA SER A 310 -4.20 3.22 21.46
C SER A 310 -4.82 1.84 21.71
N ALA A 311 -5.92 1.52 21.04
CA ALA A 311 -6.55 0.20 21.12
C ALA A 311 -5.61 -0.89 20.57
N THR A 312 -4.98 -0.63 19.43
CA THR A 312 -4.06 -1.56 18.77
C THR A 312 -2.87 -1.91 19.65
N ALA A 313 -2.16 -0.89 20.19
CA ALA A 313 -1.05 -1.11 21.08
C ALA A 313 -1.45 -1.93 22.33
N LYS A 314 -2.62 -1.63 22.93
CA LYS A 314 -3.13 -2.35 24.10
C LYS A 314 -3.50 -3.80 23.79
N VAL A 315 -4.14 -4.06 22.63
CA VAL A 315 -4.55 -5.42 22.22
C VAL A 315 -3.31 -6.27 21.94
N ILE A 316 -2.37 -5.74 21.16
CA ILE A 316 -1.11 -6.44 20.87
C ILE A 316 -0.38 -6.77 22.17
N LYS A 317 -0.17 -5.79 23.04
CA LYS A 317 0.50 -6.02 24.33
C LYS A 317 -0.19 -7.06 25.19
N ALA A 318 -1.53 -6.99 25.28
CA ALA A 318 -2.30 -7.93 26.11
C ALA A 318 -2.25 -9.37 25.59
N GLN A 319 -2.20 -9.58 24.27
CA GLN A 319 -2.25 -10.91 23.66
C GLN A 319 -0.86 -11.51 23.41
N THR A 320 0.15 -10.68 23.16
CA THR A 320 1.49 -11.12 22.75
C THR A 320 2.61 -10.74 23.73
N GLY A 321 2.36 -9.77 24.62
CA GLY A 321 3.38 -9.18 25.48
C GLY A 321 4.28 -8.16 24.78
N ILE A 322 4.12 -7.92 23.48
CA ILE A 322 4.96 -7.04 22.66
C ILE A 322 4.54 -5.58 22.83
N GLU A 323 5.51 -4.69 23.00
CA GLU A 323 5.32 -3.25 22.79
C GLU A 323 5.51 -2.98 21.29
N THR A 324 4.43 -2.64 20.61
CA THR A 324 4.48 -2.38 19.16
C THR A 324 5.13 -1.05 18.84
N ASP A 325 5.92 -1.00 17.78
CA ASP A 325 6.43 0.23 17.17
C ASP A 325 5.37 0.82 16.22
N LEU A 326 4.98 2.08 16.46
CA LEU A 326 4.07 2.82 15.57
C LEU A 326 4.91 3.56 14.52
N SER A 327 4.94 3.04 13.31
CA SER A 327 5.90 3.43 12.28
C SER A 327 5.23 3.96 11.02
N THR A 328 5.94 4.84 10.30
CA THR A 328 5.54 5.37 8.98
C THR A 328 6.45 4.86 7.86
N GLY A 329 7.34 3.92 8.15
CA GLY A 329 8.31 3.37 7.19
C GLY A 329 7.68 2.44 6.15
N GLY A 330 8.48 2.04 5.16
CA GLY A 330 8.10 1.08 4.12
C GLY A 330 7.60 1.70 2.82
N GLY A 331 7.00 0.88 1.97
CA GLY A 331 6.40 1.26 0.69
C GLY A 331 5.12 2.05 0.85
N THR A 332 4.35 2.20 -0.21
CA THR A 332 3.00 2.76 -0.14
C THR A 332 1.96 1.61 -0.11
N SER A 333 0.72 1.92 0.19
CA SER A 333 -0.41 0.98 0.20
C SER A 333 -1.70 1.71 -0.18
N ASP A 334 -2.77 0.97 -0.38
CA ASP A 334 -4.12 1.53 -0.61
C ASP A 334 -4.67 2.35 0.57
N GLY A 335 -4.04 2.25 1.73
CA GLY A 335 -4.29 3.14 2.87
C GLY A 335 -4.23 4.63 2.49
N ARG A 336 -3.38 5.02 1.51
CA ARG A 336 -3.28 6.39 0.99
C ARG A 336 -4.58 6.94 0.37
N PHE A 337 -5.41 6.06 -0.18
CA PHE A 337 -6.70 6.46 -0.74
C PHE A 337 -7.77 6.53 0.36
N ILE A 338 -7.81 5.52 1.24
CA ILE A 338 -8.80 5.41 2.32
C ILE A 338 -8.64 6.54 3.34
N ALA A 339 -7.40 6.97 3.60
CA ALA A 339 -7.11 8.08 4.52
C ALA A 339 -7.83 9.39 4.14
N LYS A 340 -8.15 9.60 2.85
CA LYS A 340 -8.93 10.76 2.36
C LYS A 340 -10.34 10.82 2.94
N LEU A 341 -10.90 9.68 3.36
CA LEU A 341 -12.20 9.62 4.03
C LEU A 341 -12.18 10.15 5.48
N GLY A 342 -10.99 10.55 6.00
CA GLY A 342 -10.85 11.19 7.32
C GLY A 342 -10.91 10.22 8.50
N CYS A 343 -10.81 8.90 8.28
CA CYS A 343 -10.81 7.90 9.34
C CYS A 343 -9.43 7.76 10.03
N GLU A 344 -9.41 7.28 11.27
CA GLU A 344 -8.17 6.75 11.84
C GLU A 344 -7.81 5.45 11.10
N LEU A 345 -6.61 5.37 10.52
CA LEU A 345 -6.17 4.25 9.71
C LEU A 345 -4.84 3.69 10.23
N ILE A 346 -4.77 2.36 10.32
CA ILE A 346 -3.53 1.63 10.58
C ILE A 346 -3.37 0.49 9.58
N GLU A 347 -2.12 0.02 9.43
CA GLU A 347 -1.85 -1.24 8.77
C GLU A 347 -1.29 -2.24 9.78
N LEU A 348 -1.94 -3.39 9.86
CA LEU A 348 -1.57 -4.48 10.75
C LEU A 348 -1.74 -5.80 10.00
N GLY A 349 -0.66 -6.53 9.81
CA GLY A 349 -0.66 -7.82 9.12
C GLY A 349 0.57 -8.67 9.41
N PRO A 350 0.81 -9.69 8.58
CA PRO A 350 1.89 -10.66 8.76
C PRO A 350 3.29 -10.03 8.72
N ILE A 351 4.30 -10.88 8.95
CA ILE A 351 5.71 -10.53 8.77
C ILE A 351 6.00 -10.38 7.29
N ASN A 352 6.61 -9.23 6.90
CA ASN A 352 6.83 -8.83 5.51
C ASN A 352 8.07 -9.46 4.84
N ARG A 353 8.76 -10.37 5.51
CA ARG A 353 10.07 -10.88 5.07
C ARG A 353 10.04 -11.59 3.71
N SER A 354 8.93 -12.25 3.35
CA SER A 354 8.79 -13.08 2.15
C SER A 354 7.94 -12.45 1.03
N ILE A 355 7.37 -11.26 1.24
CA ILE A 355 6.52 -10.61 0.23
C ILE A 355 7.24 -10.44 -1.10
N HIS A 356 6.54 -10.63 -2.23
CA HIS A 356 7.03 -10.51 -3.61
C HIS A 356 8.19 -11.45 -3.98
N LYS A 357 8.61 -12.32 -3.07
CA LYS A 357 9.70 -13.28 -3.30
C LYS A 357 9.19 -14.62 -3.80
N ILE A 358 10.11 -15.41 -4.31
CA ILE A 358 9.93 -16.85 -4.51
C ILE A 358 9.74 -17.50 -3.13
N ASP A 359 8.91 -18.53 -3.08
CA ASP A 359 8.55 -19.22 -1.83
C ASP A 359 7.97 -18.30 -0.74
N GLU A 360 7.12 -17.36 -1.17
CA GLU A 360 6.36 -16.52 -0.24
C GLU A 360 5.58 -17.39 0.76
N GLU A 361 5.66 -17.03 2.04
CA GLU A 361 5.10 -17.84 3.11
C GLU A 361 4.71 -17.03 4.33
N VAL A 362 3.77 -17.55 5.12
CA VAL A 362 3.33 -17.01 6.41
C VAL A 362 3.37 -18.12 7.46
N LYS A 363 3.78 -17.81 8.69
CA LYS A 363 3.75 -18.78 9.78
C LYS A 363 2.31 -19.01 10.22
N ILE A 364 1.88 -20.28 10.30
CA ILE A 364 0.49 -20.64 10.64
C ILE A 364 0.11 -20.15 12.04
N ASP A 365 1.01 -20.25 13.01
CA ASP A 365 0.77 -19.72 14.37
C ASP A 365 0.55 -18.19 14.36
N ASP A 366 1.24 -17.46 13.50
CA ASP A 366 1.08 -16.01 13.38
C ASP A 366 -0.25 -15.67 12.68
N LEU A 367 -0.68 -16.47 11.71
CA LEU A 367 -2.00 -16.32 11.10
C LEU A 367 -3.13 -16.50 12.12
N LEU A 368 -3.03 -17.51 12.99
CA LEU A 368 -4.00 -17.71 14.08
C LEU A 368 -4.03 -16.53 15.06
N ARG A 369 -2.86 -16.04 15.46
CA ARG A 369 -2.74 -14.88 16.35
C ARG A 369 -3.23 -13.59 15.69
N LEU A 370 -2.97 -13.38 14.39
CA LEU A 370 -3.46 -12.22 13.66
C LEU A 370 -4.99 -12.16 13.67
N LYS A 371 -5.66 -13.30 13.45
CA LYS A 371 -7.12 -13.43 13.59
C LYS A 371 -7.58 -13.01 15.01
N ASP A 372 -6.87 -13.45 16.04
CA ASP A 372 -7.22 -13.08 17.43
C ASP A 372 -6.97 -11.59 17.71
N LEU A 373 -5.92 -10.99 17.14
CA LEU A 373 -5.68 -9.55 17.22
C LEU A 373 -6.83 -8.75 16.59
N TYR A 374 -7.27 -9.12 15.38
CA TYR A 374 -8.41 -8.45 14.73
C TYR A 374 -9.69 -8.59 15.54
N LYS A 375 -10.00 -9.79 16.07
CA LYS A 375 -11.14 -9.99 16.97
C LYS A 375 -11.04 -9.16 18.26
N GLY A 376 -9.84 -9.04 18.81
CA GLY A 376 -9.57 -8.19 19.97
C GLY A 376 -9.84 -6.71 19.69
N LEU A 377 -9.43 -6.24 18.51
CA LEU A 377 -9.68 -4.86 18.05
C LEU A 377 -11.17 -4.60 17.83
N MET A 378 -11.90 -5.51 17.18
CA MET A 378 -13.36 -5.43 17.05
C MET A 378 -14.02 -5.32 18.42
N THR A 379 -13.63 -6.19 19.37
CA THR A 379 -14.15 -6.18 20.76
C THR A 379 -13.89 -4.85 21.45
N LYS A 380 -12.75 -4.23 21.21
CA LYS A 380 -12.34 -2.99 21.89
C LYS A 380 -12.98 -1.74 21.30
N LEU A 381 -13.24 -1.72 19.99
CA LEU A 381 -13.69 -0.54 19.25
C LEU A 381 -15.20 -0.50 19.06
N ILE A 382 -15.82 -1.65 18.86
CA ILE A 382 -17.23 -1.77 18.46
C ILE A 382 -18.03 -2.85 19.23
N GLY A 383 -17.42 -3.49 20.24
CA GLY A 383 -18.02 -4.59 20.99
C GLY A 383 -18.87 -4.19 22.19
#